data_fde324459dae9f773181943f845aaec2
#
_entry.id   fde324459dae9f773181943f845aaec2
#
_cell.length_a   1.000
_cell.length_b   1.000
_cell.length_c   1.000
_cell.angle_alpha   90.00
_cell.angle_beta   90.00
_cell.angle_gamma   90.00
#
_symmetry.space_group_name_H-M   'P 1'
#
loop_
_entity.id
_entity.type
_entity.pdbx_description
1 polymer ?
#
loop_
_entity_poly.entity_id
_entity_poly.type
_entity_poly.pdbx_seq_one_letter_code
_entity_poly.pdbx_strand_id
1 'polypeptide(L)'
;MEQINAIGRRKASVARVYLTQGTGNITVNGKDYKEYFPQHHIQPAVVQPFGIIGVDNAIYDIKVNVSGGGIKGQAEAIRMGISRALVKLNEDFRSPLKSQKMLTRDARVVERKKYGKPKARKSFQFSKR
;
A
#
# COMPACT_ATOMS: atom_id res chain seq x y z
N MET A 1 -16.03 -14.69 -8.11
CA MET A 1 -15.70 -13.35 -8.59
C MET A 1 -14.36 -13.38 -9.31
N GLU A 2 -14.17 -12.48 -10.24
CA GLU A 2 -12.92 -12.42 -10.97
C GLU A 2 -11.83 -11.76 -10.12
N GLN A 3 -10.59 -12.04 -10.47
CA GLN A 3 -9.46 -11.45 -9.79
C GLN A 3 -9.40 -9.94 -10.06
N ILE A 4 -9.18 -9.18 -9.03
CA ILE A 4 -9.03 -7.73 -9.12
C ILE A 4 -7.58 -7.38 -8.85
N ASN A 5 -6.98 -6.62 -9.76
CA ASN A 5 -5.58 -6.23 -9.67
C ASN A 5 -5.45 -4.76 -9.38
N ALA A 6 -4.49 -4.40 -8.54
CA ALA A 6 -4.18 -3.01 -8.25
C ALA A 6 -2.72 -2.86 -7.90
N ILE A 7 -2.22 -1.64 -7.99
CA ILE A 7 -0.83 -1.34 -7.69
C ILE A 7 -0.79 -0.24 -6.62
N GLY A 8 0.05 -0.45 -5.60
CA GLY A 8 0.34 0.56 -4.60
C GLY A 8 1.80 0.94 -4.67
N ARG A 9 2.10 2.19 -4.35
CA ARG A 9 3.47 2.69 -4.38
C ARG A 9 3.74 3.55 -3.17
N ARG A 10 4.94 3.43 -2.65
CA ARG A 10 5.37 4.26 -1.53
C ARG A 10 6.89 4.40 -1.59
N LYS A 11 7.38 5.62 -1.87
CA LYS A 11 8.81 5.85 -2.08
C LYS A 11 9.31 4.93 -3.19
N ALA A 12 10.30 4.10 -2.89
CA ALA A 12 10.85 3.18 -3.88
C ALA A 12 10.13 1.83 -3.90
N SER A 13 9.10 1.64 -3.07
CA SER A 13 8.39 0.38 -2.99
C SER A 13 7.24 0.33 -3.99
N VAL A 14 7.08 -0.80 -4.66
CA VAL A 14 5.98 -1.05 -5.59
C VAL A 14 5.33 -2.37 -5.21
N ALA A 15 4.03 -2.35 -4.95
CA ALA A 15 3.27 -3.54 -4.59
C ALA A 15 2.20 -3.82 -5.63
N ARG A 16 2.20 -5.04 -6.17
CA ARG A 16 1.14 -5.51 -7.06
C ARG A 16 0.23 -6.40 -6.25
N VAL A 17 -1.04 -6.04 -6.19
CA VAL A 17 -2.03 -6.71 -5.34
C VAL A 17 -3.05 -7.43 -6.21
N TYR A 18 -3.31 -8.69 -5.88
CA TYR A 18 -4.31 -9.52 -6.55
C TYR A 18 -5.32 -9.97 -5.52
N LEU A 19 -6.56 -9.50 -5.69
CA LEU A 19 -7.65 -9.75 -4.75
C LEU A 19 -8.64 -10.73 -5.37
N THR A 20 -8.94 -11.82 -4.65
CA THR A 20 -9.94 -12.79 -5.08
C THR A 20 -10.83 -13.15 -3.90
N GLN A 21 -11.96 -13.75 -4.18
CA GLN A 21 -12.79 -14.32 -3.13
C GLN A 21 -12.08 -15.52 -2.51
N GLY A 22 -12.11 -15.64 -1.20
CA GLY A 22 -11.36 -16.70 -0.55
C GLY A 22 -11.66 -16.82 0.93
N THR A 23 -10.62 -17.21 1.69
CA THR A 23 -10.77 -17.58 3.09
C THR A 23 -9.92 -16.74 4.04
N GLY A 24 -9.36 -15.64 3.58
CA GLY A 24 -8.65 -14.72 4.45
C GLY A 24 -7.13 -14.84 4.40
N ASN A 25 -6.60 -15.51 3.39
CA ASN A 25 -5.16 -15.68 3.26
C ASN A 25 -4.55 -14.46 2.59
N ILE A 26 -3.57 -13.83 3.23
CA ILE A 26 -2.82 -12.71 2.68
C ILE A 26 -1.37 -13.16 2.56
N THR A 27 -0.87 -13.29 1.34
CA THR A 27 0.51 -13.71 1.11
C THR A 27 1.29 -12.58 0.44
N VAL A 28 2.54 -12.40 0.88
CA VAL A 28 3.45 -11.40 0.35
C VAL A 28 4.68 -12.12 -0.14
N ASN A 29 4.93 -12.03 -1.45
CA ASN A 29 6.07 -12.69 -2.09
C ASN A 29 6.15 -14.18 -1.72
N GLY A 30 4.99 -14.85 -1.69
CA GLY A 30 4.92 -16.27 -1.42
C GLY A 30 4.89 -16.67 0.04
N LYS A 31 4.93 -15.72 0.97
CA LYS A 31 4.88 -16.00 2.41
C LYS A 31 3.65 -15.34 3.01
N ASP A 32 3.15 -15.93 4.12
CA ASP A 32 2.10 -15.27 4.87
C ASP A 32 2.57 -13.88 5.28
N TYR A 33 1.67 -12.88 5.27
CA TYR A 33 2.10 -11.51 5.54
C TYR A 33 2.68 -11.34 6.94
N LYS A 34 2.26 -12.18 7.90
CA LYS A 34 2.80 -12.11 9.25
C LYS A 34 4.21 -12.68 9.31
N GLU A 35 4.56 -13.60 8.42
CA GLU A 35 5.93 -14.09 8.30
C GLU A 35 6.81 -13.09 7.57
N TYR A 36 6.26 -12.49 6.51
CA TYR A 36 7.01 -11.50 5.74
C TYR A 36 7.29 -10.25 6.56
N PHE A 37 6.33 -9.84 7.39
CA PHE A 37 6.49 -8.72 8.33
C PHE A 37 6.37 -9.25 9.76
N PRO A 38 7.48 -9.76 10.33
CA PRO A 38 7.41 -10.26 11.71
C PRO A 38 7.24 -9.16 12.74
N GLN A 39 7.45 -7.90 12.36
CA GLN A 39 7.29 -6.78 13.26
C GLN A 39 5.80 -6.52 13.52
N HIS A 40 5.35 -6.75 14.74
CA HIS A 40 3.94 -6.65 15.08
C HIS A 40 3.36 -5.25 14.83
N HIS A 41 4.17 -4.21 14.91
CA HIS A 41 3.69 -2.85 14.69
C HIS A 41 3.51 -2.52 13.21
N ILE A 42 4.03 -3.35 12.31
CA ILE A 42 3.89 -3.17 10.86
C ILE A 42 2.67 -3.93 10.33
N GLN A 43 2.38 -5.09 10.91
CA GLN A 43 1.31 -5.97 10.41
C GLN A 43 -0.05 -5.29 10.28
N PRO A 44 -0.48 -4.45 11.24
CA PRO A 44 -1.81 -3.83 11.13
C PRO A 44 -1.98 -2.95 9.89
N ALA A 45 -0.90 -2.40 9.34
CA ALA A 45 -1.00 -1.54 8.16
C ALA A 45 -1.57 -2.31 6.97
N VAL A 46 -1.25 -3.60 6.86
CA VAL A 46 -1.67 -4.41 5.72
C VAL A 46 -3.19 -4.58 5.69
N VAL A 47 -3.81 -4.76 6.86
CA VAL A 47 -5.25 -5.01 6.94
C VAL A 47 -6.06 -3.76 7.30
N GLN A 48 -5.40 -2.63 7.50
CA GLN A 48 -6.07 -1.40 7.90
C GLN A 48 -7.21 -0.99 6.97
N PRO A 49 -7.08 -1.11 5.63
CA PRO A 49 -8.18 -0.71 4.75
C PRO A 49 -9.49 -1.45 5.03
N PHE A 50 -9.41 -2.73 5.39
CA PHE A 50 -10.62 -3.51 5.70
C PHE A 50 -11.32 -2.95 6.93
N GLY A 51 -10.55 -2.55 7.94
CA GLY A 51 -11.13 -1.97 9.14
C GLY A 51 -11.82 -0.64 8.86
N ILE A 52 -11.26 0.16 7.96
CA ILE A 52 -11.82 1.47 7.62
C ILE A 52 -13.18 1.32 6.95
N ILE A 53 -13.34 0.36 6.04
CA ILE A 53 -14.59 0.16 5.32
C ILE A 53 -15.54 -0.80 6.03
N GLY A 54 -15.12 -1.39 7.15
CA GLY A 54 -15.98 -2.28 7.93
C GLY A 54 -16.23 -3.63 7.26
N VAL A 55 -15.33 -4.10 6.41
CA VAL A 55 -15.47 -5.38 5.72
C VAL A 55 -14.52 -6.39 6.34
N ASP A 56 -15.00 -7.63 6.52
CA ASP A 56 -14.19 -8.71 7.06
C ASP A 56 -13.22 -9.20 5.98
N ASN A 57 -11.92 -9.13 6.27
CA ASN A 57 -10.92 -9.59 5.31
C ASN A 57 -10.92 -11.11 5.16
N ALA A 58 -11.60 -11.84 6.04
CA ALA A 58 -11.64 -13.29 5.98
C ALA A 58 -12.39 -13.84 4.76
N ILE A 59 -13.11 -12.98 4.03
CA ILE A 59 -13.83 -13.44 2.83
C ILE A 59 -13.01 -13.25 1.55
N TYR A 60 -11.79 -12.75 1.66
CA TYR A 60 -10.94 -12.51 0.48
C TYR A 60 -9.58 -13.15 0.66
N ASP A 61 -9.01 -13.59 -0.46
CA ASP A 61 -7.60 -13.97 -0.53
C ASP A 61 -6.84 -12.88 -1.26
N ILE A 62 -5.69 -12.49 -0.73
CA ILE A 62 -4.88 -11.43 -1.32
C ILE A 62 -3.48 -11.97 -1.56
N LYS A 63 -3.02 -11.86 -2.79
CA LYS A 63 -1.66 -12.20 -3.16
C LYS A 63 -0.94 -10.92 -3.53
N VAL A 64 0.23 -10.71 -2.95
CA VAL A 64 1.00 -9.49 -3.18
C VAL A 64 2.38 -9.84 -3.66
N ASN A 65 2.83 -9.13 -4.70
CA ASN A 65 4.24 -9.13 -5.10
C ASN A 65 4.77 -7.73 -4.86
N VAL A 66 5.73 -7.59 -3.97
CA VAL A 66 6.26 -6.28 -3.60
C VAL A 66 7.78 -6.27 -3.76
N SER A 67 8.32 -5.14 -4.17
CA SER A 67 9.76 -4.97 -4.33
C SER A 67 10.16 -3.54 -4.03
N GLY A 68 11.43 -3.37 -3.69
CA GLY A 68 12.03 -2.07 -3.47
C GLY A 68 11.73 -1.49 -2.10
N GLY A 69 12.50 -0.50 -1.71
CA GLY A 69 12.30 0.22 -0.46
C GLY A 69 12.55 -0.63 0.77
N GLY A 70 12.16 -0.10 1.91
CA GLY A 70 12.29 -0.78 3.20
C GLY A 70 10.99 -1.40 3.64
N ILE A 71 11.03 -2.07 4.79
CA ILE A 71 9.89 -2.82 5.32
C ILE A 71 8.66 -1.93 5.49
N LYS A 72 8.84 -0.76 6.10
CA LYS A 72 7.70 0.13 6.34
C LYS A 72 7.12 0.65 5.02
N GLY A 73 7.99 1.02 4.07
CA GLY A 73 7.55 1.47 2.76
C GLY A 73 6.80 0.39 2.01
N GLN A 74 7.27 -0.86 2.12
CA GLN A 74 6.59 -1.97 1.48
C GLN A 74 5.20 -2.20 2.06
N ALA A 75 5.07 -2.15 3.39
CA ALA A 75 3.77 -2.32 4.04
C ALA A 75 2.80 -1.22 3.62
N GLU A 76 3.28 0.01 3.52
CA GLU A 76 2.45 1.14 3.09
C GLU A 76 2.05 1.02 1.63
N ALA A 77 2.95 0.53 0.77
CA ALA A 77 2.63 0.29 -0.64
C ALA A 77 1.56 -0.80 -0.77
N ILE A 78 1.66 -1.86 0.03
CA ILE A 78 0.65 -2.92 0.05
C ILE A 78 -0.69 -2.36 0.51
N ARG A 79 -0.70 -1.55 1.57
CA ARG A 79 -1.92 -0.91 2.07
C ARG A 79 -2.61 -0.11 0.97
N MET A 80 -1.85 0.69 0.24
CA MET A 80 -2.40 1.46 -0.86
C MET A 80 -2.96 0.56 -1.97
N GLY A 81 -2.22 -0.50 -2.32
CA GLY A 81 -2.66 -1.44 -3.35
C GLY A 81 -3.95 -2.15 -2.97
N ILE A 82 -4.05 -2.59 -1.72
CA ILE A 82 -5.28 -3.22 -1.22
C ILE A 82 -6.45 -2.23 -1.27
N SER A 83 -6.20 -0.99 -0.85
CA SER A 83 -7.24 0.05 -0.87
C SER A 83 -7.74 0.28 -2.29
N ARG A 84 -6.85 0.36 -3.26
CA ARG A 84 -7.22 0.54 -4.65
C ARG A 84 -8.00 -0.65 -5.20
N ALA A 85 -7.61 -1.87 -4.80
CA ALA A 85 -8.34 -3.07 -5.21
C ALA A 85 -9.76 -3.07 -4.65
N LEU A 86 -9.92 -2.65 -3.40
CA LEU A 86 -11.23 -2.57 -2.77
C LEU A 86 -12.14 -1.53 -3.46
N VAL A 87 -11.56 -0.42 -3.91
CA VAL A 87 -12.32 0.57 -4.66
C VAL A 87 -12.79 0.00 -6.00
N LYS A 88 -11.95 -0.81 -6.66
CA LYS A 88 -12.35 -1.48 -7.89
C LYS A 88 -13.47 -2.47 -7.65
N LEU A 89 -13.47 -3.11 -6.48
CA LEU A 89 -14.52 -4.05 -6.11
C LEU A 89 -15.85 -3.35 -5.86
N ASN A 90 -15.81 -2.20 -5.18
CA ASN A 90 -17.01 -1.43 -4.86
C ASN A 90 -16.62 0.04 -4.74
N GLU A 91 -17.12 0.86 -5.66
CA GLU A 91 -16.77 2.28 -5.72
C GLU A 91 -17.19 3.03 -4.45
N ASP A 92 -18.17 2.52 -3.71
CA ASP A 92 -18.62 3.16 -2.47
C ASP A 92 -17.52 3.18 -1.40
N PHE A 93 -16.51 2.34 -1.53
CA PHE A 93 -15.39 2.31 -0.59
C PHE A 93 -14.42 3.46 -0.80
N ARG A 94 -14.50 4.18 -1.91
CA ARG A 94 -13.54 5.24 -2.23
C ARG A 94 -13.57 6.36 -1.20
N SER A 95 -14.74 6.82 -0.82
CA SER A 95 -14.86 7.97 0.07
C SER A 95 -14.22 7.73 1.44
N PRO A 96 -14.56 6.66 2.16
CA PRO A 96 -13.92 6.42 3.45
C PRO A 96 -12.41 6.17 3.34
N LEU A 97 -11.96 5.47 2.30
CA LEU A 97 -10.54 5.21 2.14
C LEU A 97 -9.77 6.48 1.79
N LYS A 98 -10.34 7.33 0.94
CA LYS A 98 -9.72 8.60 0.61
C LYS A 98 -9.65 9.51 1.83
N SER A 99 -10.70 9.53 2.64
CA SER A 99 -10.74 10.33 3.86
C SER A 99 -9.61 9.96 4.81
N GLN A 100 -9.23 8.69 4.87
CA GLN A 100 -8.14 8.22 5.72
C GLN A 100 -6.79 8.19 4.98
N LYS A 101 -6.74 8.77 3.78
CA LYS A 101 -5.52 8.91 2.99
C LYS A 101 -4.91 7.58 2.58
N MET A 102 -5.74 6.57 2.41
CA MET A 102 -5.25 5.24 2.00
C MET A 102 -4.96 5.17 0.51
N LEU A 103 -5.49 6.09 -0.29
CA LEU A 103 -5.40 6.01 -1.74
C LEU A 103 -4.35 6.91 -2.35
N THR A 104 -3.72 7.79 -1.56
CA THR A 104 -2.84 8.83 -2.08
C THR A 104 -1.38 8.46 -1.87
N ARG A 105 -0.60 8.53 -2.95
CA ARG A 105 0.85 8.40 -2.86
C ARG A 105 1.43 9.67 -2.27
N ASP A 106 2.50 9.53 -1.49
CA ASP A 106 3.18 10.68 -0.91
C ASP A 106 3.95 11.44 -2.01
N ALA A 107 3.43 12.58 -2.39
CA ALA A 107 3.99 13.37 -3.48
C ALA A 107 5.33 14.02 -3.10
N ARG A 108 5.65 14.11 -1.84
CA ARG A 108 6.90 14.74 -1.42
C ARG A 108 8.12 14.02 -1.97
N VAL A 109 8.02 12.73 -2.15
CA VAL A 109 9.12 11.96 -2.73
C VAL A 109 9.42 12.43 -4.15
N VAL A 110 8.39 12.71 -4.91
CA VAL A 110 8.54 13.15 -6.29
C VAL A 110 9.09 14.57 -6.35
N GLU A 111 8.58 15.45 -5.51
CA GLU A 111 8.97 16.85 -5.54
C GLU A 111 10.43 17.07 -5.23
N ARG A 112 10.98 16.26 -4.37
CA ARG A 112 12.37 16.42 -3.97
C ARG A 112 13.35 16.16 -5.08
N LYS A 113 12.89 15.55 -6.14
CA LYS A 113 13.79 15.27 -7.23
C LYS A 113 13.90 16.38 -8.20
N LYS A 114 13.17 17.41 -8.01
CA LYS A 114 13.18 18.42 -8.97
C LYS A 114 14.28 19.32 -8.88
N TYR A 115 14.95 19.52 -8.20
CA TYR A 115 15.77 20.43 -8.37
C TYR A 115 16.85 20.54 -7.95
N GLY A 116 17.24 20.73 -8.35
CA GLY A 116 18.27 20.86 -8.10
C GLY A 116 18.67 21.97 -7.48
N LYS A 117 18.24 22.72 -7.11
CA LYS A 117 18.34 23.35 -6.52
C LYS A 117 18.30 23.27 -5.58
N PRO A 118 18.24 23.36 -5.61
CA PRO A 118 18.40 23.02 -5.02
C PRO A 118 18.03 23.10 -4.48
N LYS A 119 17.93 23.28 -4.10
CA LYS A 119 17.82 23.03 -3.84
C LYS A 119 17.23 22.99 -3.63
N ALA A 120 16.86 23.29 -3.50
CA ALA A 120 16.55 22.96 -3.39
C ALA A 120 16.23 23.48 -3.05
N ARG A 121 16.11 24.18 -2.64
CA ARG A 121 16.16 24.19 -2.35
C ARG A 121 16.83 24.29 -2.14
N LYS A 122 17.37 24.32 -2.12
CA LYS A 122 18.19 23.84 -2.21
C LYS A 122 18.55 23.43 -2.17
N SER A 123 18.67 23.64 -1.94
CA SER A 123 19.19 22.87 -2.01
C SER A 123 19.26 22.47 -1.72
N PHE A 124 19.49 22.47 -1.34
CA PHE A 124 19.66 21.60 -1.22
C PHE A 124 19.41 21.19 -0.70
N GLN A 125 19.30 21.16 -0.32
CA GLN A 125 19.17 20.45 -0.05
C GLN A 125 18.78 19.75 0.13
N PHE A 126 18.83 19.50 0.42
CA PHE A 126 18.44 18.50 0.52
C PHE A 126 18.12 17.76 0.91
N SER A 127 18.17 17.37 1.38
CA SER A 127 17.81 16.46 1.52
C SER A 127 17.28 15.85 2.00
N LYS A 128 16.94 15.58 2.34
CA LYS A 128 16.27 14.92 2.71
C LYS A 128 15.61 13.96 2.59
N ARG A 129 15.37 13.21 2.46
CA ARG A 129 14.70 12.28 2.21
C ARG A 129 15.07 11.06 2.14
#